data_7e7e1d63a059ea91de35f7e0a948e1af
#
_entry.id   7e7e1d63a059ea91de35f7e0a948e1af
#
_cell.length_a   1.000
_cell.length_b   1.000
_cell.length_c   1.000
_cell.angle_alpha   90.00
_cell.angle_beta   90.00
_cell.angle_gamma   90.00
#
_symmetry.space_group_name_H-M   'P 1'
#
loop_
_entity.id
_entity.type
_entity.pdbx_description
1 polymer ?
#
loop_
_entity_poly.entity_id
_entity_poly.type
_entity_poly.pdbx_seq_one_letter_code
_entity_poly.pdbx_strand_id
1 'polypeptide(L)'
;MLGGKRRLPFAFRQTQMKPASAALVALLADSEQFIMADLYTFTLVGGSLLRYSAAPSAISANGHTFVLGPKFERSRTKVVIGTQVDELEVRVYPEPTDLIGDLPFMEAAWQGQLDGALLQLERAFMPTYGDTSPGTVVLFAGRISDLDCSRSGIELKCRSHLELLNIQIPRRLWQASCTHVFGGPMCQFDRESLSITFSAGAGSTQTVITNAPSSARPFALGTITGVTGLNAGLSRTSAAFVSGATVTVKLAFLFPVATGDQFHLLPGCDHTLATCTNVFNNAANFGGFPFIPTPETAV
;
A
#
# COMPACT_ATOMS: atom_id res chain seq x y z
N MET A 1 1.61 57.85 24.06
CA MET A 1 1.40 56.45 24.53
C MET A 1 1.89 55.52 23.44
N LEU A 2 3.01 54.87 23.67
CA LEU A 2 3.77 54.11 22.71
C LEU A 2 3.25 52.66 22.66
N GLY A 3 2.65 52.24 21.52
CA GLY A 3 2.21 50.90 21.28
C GLY A 3 3.39 49.98 20.94
N GLY A 4 3.83 49.14 21.86
CA GLY A 4 4.86 48.16 21.66
C GLY A 4 4.43 47.04 20.74
N LYS A 5 5.02 46.95 19.55
CA LYS A 5 4.93 45.81 18.67
C LYS A 5 5.64 44.62 19.31
N ARG A 6 4.90 43.61 19.79
CA ARG A 6 5.44 42.31 20.18
C ARG A 6 5.95 41.62 18.94
N ARG A 7 7.24 41.54 18.74
CA ARG A 7 7.88 40.62 17.83
C ARG A 7 7.78 39.23 18.44
N LEU A 8 7.03 38.34 17.81
CA LEU A 8 7.10 36.91 18.09
C LEU A 8 8.47 36.42 17.64
N PRO A 9 9.24 35.74 18.48
CA PRO A 9 10.48 35.13 18.04
C PRO A 9 10.14 33.93 17.13
N PHE A 10 10.28 34.10 15.84
CA PHE A 10 10.43 32.96 14.94
C PHE A 10 11.76 32.31 15.31
N ALA A 11 11.71 31.34 16.23
CA ALA A 11 12.79 30.42 16.40
C ALA A 11 12.81 29.53 15.11
N PHE A 12 13.68 29.87 14.19
CA PHE A 12 14.12 28.94 13.18
C PHE A 12 14.65 27.71 13.93
N ARG A 13 13.84 26.66 14.01
CA ARG A 13 14.35 25.33 14.38
C ARG A 13 15.40 25.00 13.32
N GLN A 14 16.65 24.97 13.77
CA GLN A 14 17.76 24.47 12.98
C GLN A 14 17.30 23.18 12.28
N THR A 15 17.54 23.10 11.00
CA THR A 15 17.43 21.90 10.17
C THR A 15 18.00 20.75 10.98
N GLN A 16 17.13 19.83 11.41
CA GLN A 16 17.57 18.66 12.17
C GLN A 16 18.47 17.85 11.22
N MET A 17 19.77 17.94 11.43
CA MET A 17 20.71 16.94 10.96
C MET A 17 20.19 15.59 11.42
N LYS A 18 20.35 14.55 10.57
CA LYS A 18 19.95 13.18 10.94
C LYS A 18 20.51 12.89 12.34
N PRO A 19 19.67 12.44 13.30
CA PRO A 19 20.14 12.20 14.66
C PRO A 19 21.23 11.11 14.63
N ALA A 20 22.39 11.44 15.10
CA ALA A 20 23.51 10.52 15.29
C ALA A 20 23.92 10.54 16.77
N SER A 21 24.25 9.39 17.31
CA SER A 21 24.75 9.29 18.68
C SER A 21 26.12 9.96 18.81
N ALA A 22 26.47 10.44 19.99
CA ALA A 22 27.82 10.96 20.23
C ALA A 22 28.91 9.89 19.98
N ALA A 23 28.64 8.64 20.27
CA ALA A 23 29.53 7.52 20.00
C ALA A 23 29.74 7.31 18.49
N LEU A 24 28.68 7.45 17.68
CA LEU A 24 28.80 7.36 16.23
C LEU A 24 29.58 8.53 15.64
N VAL A 25 29.36 9.74 16.13
CA VAL A 25 30.15 10.91 15.71
C VAL A 25 31.63 10.72 16.04
N ALA A 26 31.96 10.22 17.24
CA ALA A 26 33.33 9.91 17.62
C ALA A 26 33.94 8.80 16.72
N LEU A 27 33.21 7.71 16.48
CA LEU A 27 33.66 6.64 15.60
C LEU A 27 34.03 7.17 14.20
N LEU A 28 33.17 8.02 13.62
CA LEU A 28 33.38 8.56 12.27
C LEU A 28 34.50 9.63 12.22
N ALA A 29 34.79 10.29 13.36
CA ALA A 29 35.88 11.28 13.46
C ALA A 29 37.24 10.64 13.71
N ASP A 30 37.30 9.58 14.51
CA ASP A 30 38.54 9.00 15.01
C ASP A 30 39.00 7.75 14.26
N SER A 31 38.09 7.08 13.52
CA SER A 31 38.37 5.83 12.83
C SER A 31 38.39 5.98 11.33
N GLU A 32 39.48 5.50 10.70
CA GLU A 32 39.56 5.41 9.25
C GLU A 32 38.93 4.12 8.68
N GLN A 33 38.65 3.14 9.54
CA GLN A 33 38.07 1.85 9.17
C GLN A 33 36.86 1.52 10.04
N PHE A 34 35.75 1.22 9.42
CA PHE A 34 34.52 0.75 10.04
C PHE A 34 33.71 -0.12 9.07
N ILE A 35 32.93 -1.01 9.62
CA ILE A 35 32.03 -1.89 8.86
C ILE A 35 30.67 -1.23 8.79
N MET A 36 30.02 -1.28 7.63
CA MET A 36 28.66 -0.77 7.43
C MET A 36 27.71 -1.89 7.05
N ALA A 37 26.51 -1.85 7.59
CA ALA A 37 25.42 -2.71 7.19
C ALA A 37 24.13 -1.90 6.99
N ASP A 38 23.43 -2.16 5.91
CA ASP A 38 22.10 -1.62 5.67
C ASP A 38 21.05 -2.53 6.33
N LEU A 39 20.14 -1.92 7.09
CA LEU A 39 19.09 -2.58 7.85
C LEU A 39 17.73 -2.11 7.31
N TYR A 40 16.89 -3.05 6.94
CA TYR A 40 15.59 -2.80 6.35
C TYR A 40 14.50 -3.18 7.34
N THR A 41 13.61 -2.25 7.64
CA THR A 41 12.37 -2.52 8.39
C THR A 41 11.18 -2.26 7.51
N PHE A 42 10.39 -3.29 7.23
CA PHE A 42 9.11 -3.17 6.56
C PHE A 42 8.00 -3.26 7.60
N THR A 43 7.09 -2.29 7.56
CA THR A 43 5.85 -2.35 8.35
C THR A 43 4.70 -2.59 7.36
N LEU A 44 4.14 -3.78 7.38
CA LEU A 44 3.02 -4.14 6.53
C LEU A 44 1.75 -3.38 6.95
N VAL A 45 0.79 -3.23 6.05
CA VAL A 45 -0.48 -2.55 6.34
C VAL A 45 -1.23 -3.21 7.51
N GLY A 46 -1.08 -4.52 7.69
CA GLY A 46 -1.62 -5.26 8.83
C GLY A 46 -0.89 -5.05 10.17
N GLY A 47 0.18 -4.21 10.20
CA GLY A 47 0.98 -3.93 11.39
C GLY A 47 2.12 -4.90 11.65
N SER A 48 2.25 -5.98 10.89
CA SER A 48 3.37 -6.92 11.00
C SER A 48 4.69 -6.26 10.60
N LEU A 49 5.75 -6.57 11.34
CA LEU A 49 7.09 -6.01 11.15
C LEU A 49 8.03 -7.07 10.60
N LEU A 50 8.67 -6.77 9.48
CA LEU A 50 9.73 -7.58 8.90
C LEU A 50 11.03 -6.81 9.01
N ARG A 51 12.09 -7.43 9.56
CA ARG A 51 13.40 -6.80 9.75
C ARG A 51 14.49 -7.63 9.13
N TYR A 52 15.16 -7.09 8.14
CA TYR A 52 16.21 -7.76 7.39
C TYR A 52 17.52 -7.00 7.43
N SER A 53 18.62 -7.75 7.48
CA SER A 53 19.98 -7.23 7.36
C SER A 53 20.55 -7.54 5.98
N ALA A 54 21.16 -6.56 5.33
CA ALA A 54 21.94 -6.77 4.11
C ALA A 54 23.35 -7.35 4.38
N ALA A 55 23.68 -7.58 5.64
CA ALA A 55 24.96 -8.19 6.03
C ALA A 55 24.89 -9.73 5.94
N PRO A 56 26.04 -10.41 5.91
CA PRO A 56 26.09 -11.87 5.79
C PRO A 56 25.56 -12.64 7.02
N SER A 57 25.24 -11.96 8.11
CA SER A 57 24.58 -12.57 9.28
C SER A 57 23.59 -11.60 9.93
N ALA A 58 22.79 -12.14 10.89
CA ALA A 58 21.88 -11.35 11.67
C ALA A 58 22.60 -10.27 12.49
N ILE A 59 22.01 -9.08 12.57
CA ILE A 59 22.54 -7.93 13.33
C ILE A 59 21.49 -7.49 14.34
N SER A 60 21.91 -7.29 15.60
CA SER A 60 21.06 -6.70 16.63
C SER A 60 21.39 -5.21 16.75
N ALA A 61 20.41 -4.35 16.51
CA ALA A 61 20.55 -2.91 16.63
C ALA A 61 19.24 -2.28 17.16
N ASN A 62 19.37 -1.21 17.97
CA ASN A 62 18.22 -0.48 18.52
C ASN A 62 17.23 -1.37 19.30
N GLY A 63 17.71 -2.42 19.97
CA GLY A 63 16.86 -3.37 20.70
C GLY A 63 16.08 -4.35 19.81
N HIS A 64 16.40 -4.42 18.53
CA HIS A 64 15.76 -5.32 17.56
C HIS A 64 16.79 -6.18 16.85
N THR A 65 16.38 -7.39 16.48
CA THR A 65 17.20 -8.29 15.66
C THR A 65 16.75 -8.19 14.21
N PHE A 66 17.71 -7.88 13.33
CA PHE A 66 17.55 -7.90 11.89
C PHE A 66 18.08 -9.24 11.39
N VAL A 67 17.19 -10.06 10.87
CA VAL A 67 17.52 -11.42 10.41
C VAL A 67 18.13 -11.39 9.02
N LEU A 68 18.85 -12.46 8.69
CA LEU A 68 19.22 -12.71 7.31
C LEU A 68 17.94 -13.01 6.51
N GLY A 69 17.82 -12.45 5.34
CA GLY A 69 16.68 -12.62 4.46
C GLY A 69 17.10 -12.53 3.00
N PRO A 70 16.19 -12.16 2.11
CA PRO A 70 16.49 -12.03 0.70
C PRO A 70 17.63 -11.04 0.48
N LYS A 71 18.32 -11.21 -0.64
CA LYS A 71 19.37 -10.26 -1.05
C LYS A 71 18.72 -8.93 -1.44
N PHE A 72 19.19 -7.83 -0.84
CA PHE A 72 18.75 -6.48 -1.12
C PHE A 72 19.82 -5.72 -1.90
N GLU A 73 19.43 -5.08 -2.98
CA GLU A 73 20.20 -4.08 -3.71
C GLU A 73 19.39 -2.79 -3.76
N ARG A 74 20.03 -1.66 -3.55
CA ARG A 74 19.32 -0.38 -3.54
C ARG A 74 20.02 0.68 -4.37
N SER A 75 19.25 1.64 -4.86
CA SER A 75 19.77 2.87 -5.43
C SER A 75 20.46 3.75 -4.37
N ARG A 76 21.15 4.78 -4.83
CA ARG A 76 21.67 5.79 -3.91
C ARG A 76 20.52 6.57 -3.28
N THR A 77 20.60 6.77 -1.97
CA THR A 77 19.66 7.68 -1.28
C THR A 77 20.02 9.11 -1.67
N LYS A 78 19.06 9.82 -2.25
CA LYS A 78 19.18 11.24 -2.56
C LYS A 78 18.24 11.99 -1.63
N VAL A 79 18.79 12.86 -0.79
CA VAL A 79 18.03 13.77 0.06
C VAL A 79 18.11 15.15 -0.53
N VAL A 80 16.97 15.72 -0.89
CA VAL A 80 16.88 17.07 -1.47
C VAL A 80 16.18 17.98 -0.46
N ILE A 81 16.76 19.13 -0.19
CA ILE A 81 16.11 20.16 0.63
C ILE A 81 15.10 20.88 -0.28
N GLY A 82 13.83 20.74 0.03
CA GLY A 82 12.75 21.38 -0.74
C GLY A 82 11.45 20.59 -0.71
N THR A 83 10.59 20.81 -1.68
CA THR A 83 9.30 20.14 -1.87
C THR A 83 9.38 18.90 -2.76
N GLN A 84 10.57 18.56 -3.26
CA GLN A 84 10.76 17.36 -4.06
C GLN A 84 10.65 16.12 -3.18
N VAL A 85 9.90 15.13 -3.64
CA VAL A 85 9.74 13.85 -2.96
C VAL A 85 11.04 13.06 -3.10
N ASP A 86 11.60 12.61 -1.98
CA ASP A 86 12.74 11.70 -2.01
C ASP A 86 12.28 10.31 -2.44
N GLU A 87 13.03 9.70 -3.34
CA GLU A 87 12.75 8.37 -3.88
C GLU A 87 13.90 7.40 -3.54
N LEU A 88 13.54 6.16 -3.28
CA LEU A 88 14.46 5.05 -3.08
C LEU A 88 13.96 3.83 -3.86
N GLU A 89 14.79 3.30 -4.73
CA GLU A 89 14.54 2.01 -5.38
C GLU A 89 15.29 0.91 -4.63
N VAL A 90 14.59 -0.17 -4.35
CA VAL A 90 15.14 -1.36 -3.70
C VAL A 90 14.80 -2.57 -4.54
N ARG A 91 15.81 -3.31 -4.97
CA ARG A 91 15.65 -4.61 -5.63
C ARG A 91 15.85 -5.71 -4.62
N VAL A 92 14.90 -6.62 -4.59
CA VAL A 92 14.88 -7.76 -3.67
C VAL A 92 14.99 -9.03 -4.50
N TYR A 93 15.92 -9.89 -4.15
CA TYR A 93 16.14 -11.18 -4.79
C TYR A 93 15.84 -12.28 -3.78
N PRO A 94 14.57 -12.67 -3.62
CA PRO A 94 14.19 -13.67 -2.64
C PRO A 94 14.56 -15.08 -3.11
N GLU A 95 15.00 -15.91 -2.17
CA GLU A 95 15.12 -17.34 -2.36
C GLU A 95 13.78 -18.03 -2.02
N PRO A 96 13.53 -19.26 -2.49
CA PRO A 96 12.31 -20.01 -2.15
C PRO A 96 12.09 -20.24 -0.67
N THR A 97 13.16 -20.16 0.12
CA THR A 97 13.16 -20.31 1.58
C THR A 97 12.83 -19.03 2.34
N ASP A 98 12.87 -17.88 1.65
CA ASP A 98 12.50 -16.59 2.26
C ASP A 98 10.99 -16.50 2.35
N LEU A 99 10.46 -16.37 3.57
CA LEU A 99 9.03 -16.35 3.84
C LEU A 99 8.58 -15.00 4.39
N ILE A 100 7.34 -14.62 4.05
CA ILE A 100 6.56 -13.61 4.77
C ILE A 100 5.36 -14.34 5.38
N GLY A 101 5.36 -14.52 6.71
CA GLY A 101 4.42 -15.44 7.34
C GLY A 101 4.64 -16.86 6.85
N ASP A 102 3.61 -17.48 6.27
CA ASP A 102 3.66 -18.85 5.76
C ASP A 102 3.86 -18.93 4.23
N LEU A 103 4.01 -17.77 3.55
CA LEU A 103 4.11 -17.69 2.10
C LEU A 103 5.53 -17.38 1.66
N PRO A 104 6.01 -17.96 0.53
CA PRO A 104 7.23 -17.53 -0.11
C PRO A 104 7.20 -16.02 -0.39
N PHE A 105 8.33 -15.34 -0.20
CA PHE A 105 8.41 -13.87 -0.30
C PHE A 105 7.89 -13.36 -1.65
N MET A 106 8.22 -14.04 -2.75
CA MET A 106 7.75 -13.69 -4.09
C MET A 106 6.23 -13.81 -4.20
N GLU A 107 5.66 -14.87 -3.66
CA GLU A 107 4.22 -15.11 -3.68
C GLU A 107 3.46 -14.11 -2.82
N ALA A 108 3.97 -13.81 -1.63
CA ALA A 108 3.43 -12.78 -0.75
C ALA A 108 3.43 -11.40 -1.42
N ALA A 109 4.48 -11.07 -2.20
CA ALA A 109 4.55 -9.84 -3.00
C ALA A 109 3.48 -9.83 -4.10
N TRP A 110 3.31 -10.94 -4.84
CA TRP A 110 2.26 -11.06 -5.87
C TRP A 110 0.85 -10.96 -5.30
N GLN A 111 0.66 -11.42 -4.07
CA GLN A 111 -0.62 -11.31 -3.35
C GLN A 111 -0.85 -9.90 -2.79
N GLY A 112 0.11 -8.97 -2.95
CA GLY A 112 -0.03 -7.58 -2.51
C GLY A 112 0.24 -7.36 -1.02
N GLN A 113 0.88 -8.30 -0.31
CA GLN A 113 1.18 -8.10 1.13
C GLN A 113 2.15 -6.95 1.39
N LEU A 114 2.96 -6.58 0.39
CA LEU A 114 3.88 -5.45 0.46
C LEU A 114 3.27 -4.13 -0.03
N ASP A 115 2.04 -4.15 -0.57
CA ASP A 115 1.39 -2.97 -1.13
C ASP A 115 1.16 -1.92 -0.03
N GLY A 116 1.69 -0.72 -0.27
CA GLY A 116 1.55 0.38 0.67
C GLY A 116 2.27 0.21 2.01
N ALA A 117 3.11 -0.82 2.16
CA ALA A 117 3.92 -1.01 3.35
C ALA A 117 4.91 0.16 3.55
N LEU A 118 5.25 0.45 4.80
CA LEU A 118 6.26 1.43 5.12
C LEU A 118 7.64 0.77 5.09
N LEU A 119 8.61 1.44 4.49
CA LEU A 119 10.01 1.06 4.50
C LEU A 119 10.82 2.08 5.28
N GLN A 120 11.58 1.60 6.28
CA GLN A 120 12.63 2.34 6.94
C GLN A 120 13.96 1.67 6.64
N LEU A 121 14.89 2.45 6.06
CA LEU A 121 16.25 2.04 5.78
C LEU A 121 17.18 2.73 6.78
N GLU A 122 17.88 1.94 7.56
CA GLU A 122 18.89 2.40 8.50
C GLU A 122 20.26 1.86 8.08
N ARG A 123 21.32 2.56 8.46
CA ARG A 123 22.69 2.09 8.33
C ARG A 123 23.32 1.98 9.70
N ALA A 124 23.76 0.79 10.03
CA ALA A 124 24.61 0.55 11.19
C ALA A 124 26.07 0.78 10.82
N PHE A 125 26.78 1.43 11.72
CA PHE A 125 28.24 1.62 11.64
C PHE A 125 28.87 0.88 12.80
N MET A 126 29.79 -0.02 12.49
CA MET A 126 30.34 -0.96 13.45
C MET A 126 31.88 -0.87 13.45
N PRO A 127 32.52 -0.69 14.60
CA PRO A 127 33.97 -0.78 14.71
C PRO A 127 34.47 -2.20 14.45
N THR A 128 33.75 -3.20 14.93
CA THR A 128 33.94 -4.63 14.66
C THR A 128 32.60 -5.24 14.27
N TYR A 129 32.64 -6.32 13.50
CA TYR A 129 31.41 -6.96 13.02
C TYR A 129 30.51 -7.39 14.19
N GLY A 130 29.23 -6.93 14.17
CA GLY A 130 28.25 -7.21 15.20
C GLY A 130 28.20 -6.22 16.36
N ASP A 131 29.20 -5.33 16.49
CA ASP A 131 29.17 -4.27 17.50
C ASP A 131 28.40 -3.04 16.98
N THR A 132 27.13 -2.96 17.33
CA THR A 132 26.24 -1.85 16.97
C THR A 132 26.14 -0.78 18.06
N SER A 133 27.04 -0.78 19.05
CA SER A 133 27.06 0.18 20.17
C SER A 133 27.11 1.65 19.71
N PRO A 134 27.78 2.03 18.58
CA PRO A 134 27.72 3.39 18.09
C PRO A 134 26.34 3.82 17.59
N GLY A 135 25.47 2.86 17.23
CA GLY A 135 24.11 3.11 16.77
C GLY A 135 23.94 3.09 15.27
N THR A 136 22.75 3.52 14.82
CA THR A 136 22.34 3.52 13.41
C THR A 136 21.97 4.94 12.95
N VAL A 137 21.99 5.15 11.65
CA VAL A 137 21.47 6.37 11.02
C VAL A 137 20.35 6.01 10.07
N VAL A 138 19.20 6.64 10.21
CA VAL A 138 18.09 6.51 9.25
C VAL A 138 18.48 7.20 7.95
N LEU A 139 18.62 6.43 6.88
CA LEU A 139 18.93 6.94 5.55
C LEU A 139 17.68 7.36 4.79
N PHE A 140 16.60 6.56 4.93
CA PHE A 140 15.34 6.78 4.25
C PHE A 140 14.18 6.26 5.09
N ALA A 141 13.04 6.95 5.04
CA ALA A 141 11.77 6.49 5.57
C ALA A 141 10.65 6.92 4.63
N GLY A 142 9.85 5.97 4.21
CA GLY A 142 8.80 6.23 3.24
C GLY A 142 7.86 5.05 3.07
N ARG A 143 7.02 5.12 2.05
CA ARG A 143 6.04 4.09 1.68
C ARG A 143 6.41 3.46 0.34
N ILE A 144 6.16 2.19 0.19
CA ILE A 144 6.20 1.51 -1.10
C ILE A 144 5.05 2.08 -1.94
N SER A 145 5.39 2.78 -3.03
CA SER A 145 4.43 3.42 -3.93
C SER A 145 4.14 2.56 -5.15
N ASP A 146 5.12 1.78 -5.58
CA ASP A 146 5.02 0.92 -6.76
C ASP A 146 5.83 -0.36 -6.53
N LEU A 147 5.34 -1.47 -7.04
CA LEU A 147 5.95 -2.77 -6.89
C LEU A 147 5.87 -3.50 -8.22
N ASP A 148 7.03 -3.88 -8.74
CA ASP A 148 7.15 -4.66 -9.98
C ASP A 148 7.81 -6.01 -9.68
N CYS A 149 7.08 -7.08 -9.97
CA CYS A 149 7.54 -8.45 -9.77
C CYS A 149 7.95 -9.06 -11.09
N SER A 150 9.22 -9.36 -11.24
CA SER A 150 9.79 -10.12 -12.35
C SER A 150 10.06 -11.57 -11.94
N ARG A 151 10.42 -12.42 -12.90
CA ARG A 151 10.78 -13.82 -12.60
C ARG A 151 12.01 -13.93 -11.69
N SER A 152 12.93 -12.97 -11.73
CA SER A 152 14.21 -12.99 -11.04
C SER A 152 14.28 -12.14 -9.77
N GLY A 153 13.27 -11.32 -9.50
CA GLY A 153 13.28 -10.43 -8.33
C GLY A 153 12.13 -9.44 -8.33
N ILE A 154 12.09 -8.67 -7.28
CA ILE A 154 11.06 -7.67 -7.01
C ILE A 154 11.73 -6.30 -6.99
N GLU A 155 11.20 -5.34 -7.74
CA GLU A 155 11.62 -3.94 -7.68
C GLU A 155 10.59 -3.13 -6.88
N LEU A 156 11.04 -2.52 -5.80
CA LEU A 156 10.24 -1.69 -4.92
C LEU A 156 10.61 -0.23 -5.14
N LYS A 157 9.64 0.59 -5.54
CA LYS A 157 9.80 2.04 -5.58
C LYS A 157 9.18 2.64 -4.34
N CYS A 158 10.02 3.25 -3.52
CA CYS A 158 9.62 3.83 -2.26
C CYS A 158 9.70 5.35 -2.35
N ARG A 159 8.66 6.03 -1.84
CA ARG A 159 8.59 7.48 -1.79
C ARG A 159 8.47 7.97 -0.35
N SER A 160 9.12 9.09 -0.07
CA SER A 160 9.07 9.68 1.25
C SER A 160 7.66 10.18 1.60
N HIS A 161 7.41 10.42 2.88
CA HIS A 161 6.12 10.93 3.35
C HIS A 161 5.74 12.32 2.78
N LEU A 162 6.68 13.02 2.15
CA LEU A 162 6.41 14.29 1.45
C LEU A 162 5.44 14.09 0.27
N GLU A 163 5.34 12.89 -0.30
CA GLU A 163 4.34 12.58 -1.33
C GLU A 163 2.90 12.85 -0.85
N LEU A 164 2.64 12.69 0.45
CA LEU A 164 1.32 12.97 1.04
C LEU A 164 0.94 14.45 0.95
N LEU A 165 1.89 15.34 0.71
CA LEU A 165 1.64 16.77 0.48
C LEU A 165 1.32 17.08 -0.97
N ASN A 166 1.61 16.16 -1.91
CA ASN A 166 1.30 16.29 -3.32
C ASN A 166 -0.16 15.92 -3.63
N ILE A 167 -1.08 16.58 -2.94
CA ILE A 167 -2.52 16.35 -3.07
C ILE A 167 -3.11 17.51 -3.88
N GLN A 168 -3.90 17.16 -4.88
CA GLN A 168 -4.68 18.15 -5.62
C GLN A 168 -5.66 18.89 -4.69
N ILE A 169 -5.60 20.21 -4.71
CA ILE A 169 -6.51 21.08 -3.95
C ILE A 169 -7.28 21.94 -4.97
N PRO A 170 -8.62 21.95 -4.94
CA PRO A 170 -9.53 21.28 -4.02
C PRO A 170 -9.61 19.76 -4.27
N ARG A 171 -9.74 18.96 -3.21
CA ARG A 171 -9.87 17.48 -3.29
C ARG A 171 -11.15 17.03 -3.99
N ARG A 172 -12.20 17.85 -3.92
CA ARG A 172 -13.48 17.58 -4.56
C ARG A 172 -13.68 18.55 -5.71
N LEU A 173 -13.83 17.97 -6.87
CA LEU A 173 -14.26 18.69 -8.07
C LEU A 173 -15.78 18.63 -8.18
N TRP A 174 -16.36 19.67 -8.75
CA TRP A 174 -17.77 19.71 -9.08
C TRP A 174 -17.99 18.85 -10.33
N GLN A 175 -18.63 17.71 -10.14
CA GLN A 175 -18.91 16.76 -11.22
C GLN A 175 -20.28 16.12 -11.03
N ALA A 176 -20.90 15.66 -12.13
CA ALA A 176 -22.22 15.05 -12.08
C ALA A 176 -22.24 13.71 -11.34
N SER A 177 -21.14 12.96 -11.41
CA SER A 177 -21.00 11.67 -10.73
C SER A 177 -20.66 11.83 -9.24
N CYS A 178 -21.03 10.85 -8.43
CA CYS A 178 -20.70 10.81 -7.00
C CYS A 178 -19.19 10.67 -6.79
N THR A 179 -18.63 11.49 -5.91
CA THR A 179 -17.20 11.47 -5.52
C THR A 179 -16.92 10.61 -4.30
N HIS A 180 -17.96 10.09 -3.65
CA HIS A 180 -17.81 9.28 -2.46
C HIS A 180 -17.36 7.86 -2.82
N VAL A 181 -16.48 7.28 -2.00
CA VAL A 181 -16.19 5.85 -2.07
C VAL A 181 -17.43 5.09 -1.63
N PHE A 182 -17.88 4.14 -2.45
CA PHE A 182 -19.06 3.34 -2.14
C PHE A 182 -18.84 2.52 -0.86
N GLY A 183 -19.76 2.64 0.07
CA GLY A 183 -19.65 2.02 1.41
C GLY A 183 -18.69 2.73 2.37
N GLY A 184 -18.07 3.85 1.96
CA GLY A 184 -17.19 4.65 2.81
C GLY A 184 -17.94 5.59 3.75
N PRO A 185 -17.22 6.30 4.65
CA PRO A 185 -17.82 7.13 5.70
C PRO A 185 -18.71 8.26 5.17
N MET A 186 -18.51 8.71 3.94
CA MET A 186 -19.31 9.75 3.32
C MET A 186 -20.53 9.19 2.57
N CYS A 187 -20.42 7.98 2.03
CA CYS A 187 -21.54 7.26 1.40
C CYS A 187 -22.50 6.68 2.42
N GLN A 188 -21.99 6.21 3.56
CA GLN A 188 -22.74 5.61 4.68
C GLN A 188 -23.62 4.41 4.31
N PHE A 189 -23.44 3.85 3.11
CA PHE A 189 -24.20 2.67 2.70
C PHE A 189 -23.48 1.41 3.18
N ASP A 190 -24.22 0.52 3.84
CA ASP A 190 -23.67 -0.77 4.26
C ASP A 190 -23.68 -1.76 3.09
N ARG A 191 -22.48 -1.96 2.49
CA ARG A 191 -22.30 -2.90 1.38
C ARG A 191 -22.45 -4.36 1.80
N GLU A 192 -22.09 -4.68 3.05
CA GLU A 192 -22.15 -6.04 3.57
C GLU A 192 -23.59 -6.55 3.68
N SER A 193 -24.54 -5.65 3.95
CA SER A 193 -25.97 -6.00 4.01
C SER A 193 -26.50 -6.58 2.69
N LEU A 194 -25.80 -6.34 1.58
CA LEU A 194 -26.16 -6.83 0.24
C LEU A 194 -25.16 -7.85 -0.30
N SER A 195 -24.20 -8.30 0.50
CA SER A 195 -23.20 -9.28 0.10
C SER A 195 -23.83 -10.65 -0.16
N ILE A 196 -23.21 -11.43 -1.04
CA ILE A 196 -23.63 -12.80 -1.33
C ILE A 196 -22.39 -13.68 -1.35
N THR A 197 -22.45 -14.81 -0.65
CA THR A 197 -21.43 -15.86 -0.76
C THR A 197 -21.95 -16.98 -1.65
N PHE A 198 -21.14 -17.45 -2.59
CA PHE A 198 -21.48 -18.52 -3.50
C PHE A 198 -20.28 -19.41 -3.82
N SER A 199 -20.53 -20.61 -4.33
CA SER A 199 -19.48 -21.55 -4.72
C SER A 199 -19.29 -21.56 -6.22
N ALA A 200 -18.04 -21.56 -6.68
CA ALA A 200 -17.68 -21.63 -8.08
C ALA A 200 -18.20 -22.94 -8.72
N GLY A 201 -18.80 -22.81 -9.87
CA GLY A 201 -19.28 -23.94 -10.64
C GLY A 201 -18.22 -24.56 -11.55
N ALA A 202 -18.57 -25.66 -12.20
CA ALA A 202 -17.73 -26.29 -13.21
C ALA A 202 -17.50 -25.34 -14.39
N GLY A 203 -16.27 -25.32 -14.92
CA GLY A 203 -15.87 -24.42 -16.00
C GLY A 203 -15.49 -23.01 -15.55
N SER A 204 -15.37 -22.76 -14.24
CA SER A 204 -14.78 -21.53 -13.73
C SER A 204 -13.32 -21.42 -14.14
N THR A 205 -12.90 -20.20 -14.45
CA THR A 205 -11.53 -19.83 -14.82
C THR A 205 -11.02 -18.74 -13.91
N GLN A 206 -9.76 -18.33 -14.07
CA GLN A 206 -9.20 -17.19 -13.31
C GLN A 206 -9.89 -15.84 -13.59
N THR A 207 -10.62 -15.73 -14.72
CA THR A 207 -11.30 -14.49 -15.14
C THR A 207 -12.81 -14.56 -15.08
N VAL A 208 -13.38 -15.75 -15.16
CA VAL A 208 -14.84 -15.97 -15.20
C VAL A 208 -15.23 -17.03 -14.18
N ILE A 209 -16.00 -16.64 -13.19
CA ILE A 209 -16.51 -17.55 -12.16
C ILE A 209 -17.95 -17.90 -12.52
N THR A 210 -18.21 -19.18 -12.72
CA THR A 210 -19.54 -19.71 -13.05
C THR A 210 -20.37 -19.98 -11.78
N ASN A 211 -21.67 -20.26 -11.94
CA ASN A 211 -22.61 -20.48 -10.87
C ASN A 211 -22.85 -19.23 -10.01
N ALA A 212 -22.83 -18.06 -10.64
CA ALA A 212 -23.17 -16.81 -9.96
C ALA A 212 -24.62 -16.85 -9.43
N PRO A 213 -24.88 -16.24 -8.28
CA PRO A 213 -26.22 -16.20 -7.69
C PRO A 213 -27.20 -15.40 -8.57
N SER A 214 -28.47 -15.78 -8.54
CA SER A 214 -29.54 -14.98 -9.15
C SER A 214 -29.79 -13.75 -8.30
N SER A 215 -29.66 -12.57 -8.90
CA SER A 215 -29.90 -11.29 -8.22
C SER A 215 -30.28 -10.21 -9.22
N ALA A 216 -31.22 -9.35 -8.85
CA ALA A 216 -31.55 -8.13 -9.58
C ALA A 216 -30.60 -6.96 -9.25
N ARG A 217 -29.66 -7.15 -8.33
CA ARG A 217 -28.75 -6.08 -7.87
C ARG A 217 -27.51 -5.99 -8.72
N PRO A 218 -26.89 -4.80 -8.85
CA PRO A 218 -25.68 -4.63 -9.63
C PRO A 218 -24.47 -5.12 -8.82
N PHE A 219 -23.88 -6.23 -9.26
CA PHE A 219 -22.59 -6.70 -8.77
C PHE A 219 -21.42 -6.37 -9.74
N ALA A 220 -21.73 -5.80 -10.90
CA ALA A 220 -20.73 -5.16 -11.74
C ALA A 220 -20.09 -3.98 -10.98
N LEU A 221 -18.80 -3.73 -11.18
CA LEU A 221 -17.99 -2.76 -10.46
C LEU A 221 -17.89 -3.05 -8.94
N GLY A 222 -18.40 -4.19 -8.50
CA GLY A 222 -18.28 -4.67 -7.13
C GLY A 222 -16.93 -5.32 -6.83
N THR A 223 -16.84 -5.94 -5.67
CA THR A 223 -15.64 -6.66 -5.24
C THR A 223 -15.99 -8.13 -5.05
N ILE A 224 -15.21 -9.02 -5.64
CA ILE A 224 -15.27 -10.45 -5.39
C ILE A 224 -14.01 -10.89 -4.65
N THR A 225 -14.17 -11.57 -3.53
CA THR A 225 -13.06 -12.04 -2.69
C THR A 225 -13.14 -13.56 -2.56
N GLY A 226 -12.01 -14.23 -2.78
CA GLY A 226 -11.92 -15.67 -2.50
C GLY A 226 -12.00 -15.94 -1.00
N VAL A 227 -12.86 -16.87 -0.60
CA VAL A 227 -13.03 -17.30 0.80
C VAL A 227 -12.29 -18.60 1.05
N THR A 228 -12.32 -19.52 0.09
CA THR A 228 -11.63 -20.82 0.16
C THR A 228 -10.79 -21.06 -1.08
N GLY A 229 -10.01 -22.13 -1.08
CA GLY A 229 -9.12 -22.49 -2.17
C GLY A 229 -7.84 -21.68 -2.23
N LEU A 230 -7.10 -21.80 -3.31
CA LEU A 230 -5.80 -21.13 -3.51
C LEU A 230 -5.91 -19.61 -3.61
N ASN A 231 -7.09 -19.09 -3.92
CA ASN A 231 -7.35 -17.65 -4.02
C ASN A 231 -7.97 -17.07 -2.75
N ALA A 232 -7.94 -17.78 -1.62
CA ALA A 232 -8.48 -17.28 -0.36
C ALA A 232 -7.80 -15.97 0.06
N GLY A 233 -8.59 -14.96 0.44
CA GLY A 233 -8.12 -13.62 0.81
C GLY A 233 -7.83 -12.69 -0.39
N LEU A 234 -7.76 -13.20 -1.62
CA LEU A 234 -7.53 -12.37 -2.81
C LEU A 234 -8.84 -11.69 -3.25
N SER A 235 -8.78 -10.38 -3.41
CA SER A 235 -9.92 -9.58 -3.87
C SER A 235 -9.68 -9.09 -5.31
N ARG A 236 -10.74 -9.11 -6.12
CA ARG A 236 -10.75 -8.58 -7.50
C ARG A 236 -11.99 -7.76 -7.74
N THR A 237 -11.88 -6.80 -8.67
CA THR A 237 -13.05 -6.03 -9.11
C THR A 237 -13.87 -6.85 -10.11
N SER A 238 -15.17 -6.96 -9.89
CA SER A 238 -16.11 -7.54 -10.84
C SER A 238 -16.27 -6.59 -12.04
N ALA A 239 -15.93 -7.04 -13.23
CA ALA A 239 -16.12 -6.28 -14.46
C ALA A 239 -17.57 -6.39 -14.98
N ALA A 240 -18.11 -7.61 -14.92
CA ALA A 240 -19.48 -7.89 -15.35
C ALA A 240 -20.11 -8.95 -14.44
N PHE A 241 -21.42 -8.86 -14.29
CA PHE A 241 -22.24 -9.81 -13.55
C PHE A 241 -23.44 -10.22 -14.41
N VAL A 242 -23.57 -11.52 -14.64
CA VAL A 242 -24.73 -12.11 -15.29
C VAL A 242 -25.47 -12.93 -14.23
N SER A 243 -26.66 -12.44 -13.85
CA SER A 243 -27.50 -13.04 -12.81
C SER A 243 -27.79 -14.51 -13.10
N GLY A 244 -27.51 -15.37 -12.11
CA GLY A 244 -27.72 -16.80 -12.24
C GLY A 244 -26.70 -17.53 -13.16
N ALA A 245 -25.68 -16.87 -13.65
CA ALA A 245 -24.74 -17.44 -14.59
C ALA A 245 -23.27 -17.20 -14.21
N THR A 246 -22.74 -15.97 -14.39
CA THR A 246 -21.30 -15.72 -14.28
C THR A 246 -20.96 -14.39 -13.62
N VAL A 247 -19.80 -14.36 -12.97
CA VAL A 247 -19.10 -13.12 -12.57
C VAL A 247 -17.79 -13.08 -13.37
N THR A 248 -17.59 -12.01 -14.13
CA THR A 248 -16.32 -11.75 -14.82
C THR A 248 -15.51 -10.76 -14.02
N VAL A 249 -14.24 -11.06 -13.76
CA VAL A 249 -13.34 -10.16 -13.04
C VAL A 249 -12.51 -9.32 -14.02
N LYS A 250 -12.17 -8.08 -13.59
CA LYS A 250 -11.38 -7.17 -14.42
C LYS A 250 -9.92 -7.61 -14.55
N LEU A 251 -9.36 -8.16 -13.49
CA LEU A 251 -8.02 -8.72 -13.44
C LEU A 251 -8.12 -10.18 -13.00
N ALA A 252 -7.44 -11.09 -13.69
CA ALA A 252 -7.44 -12.50 -13.35
C ALA A 252 -7.04 -12.78 -11.90
N PHE A 253 -7.63 -13.80 -11.29
CA PHE A 253 -7.12 -14.37 -10.06
C PHE A 253 -5.73 -14.98 -10.30
N LEU A 254 -4.91 -15.01 -9.26
CA LEU A 254 -3.53 -15.46 -9.36
C LEU A 254 -3.46 -16.97 -9.64
N PHE A 255 -4.35 -17.74 -9.01
CA PHE A 255 -4.39 -19.19 -9.13
C PHE A 255 -5.65 -19.66 -9.86
N PRO A 256 -5.61 -20.86 -10.49
CA PRO A 256 -6.80 -21.48 -11.05
C PRO A 256 -7.92 -21.60 -9.99
N VAL A 257 -9.15 -21.33 -10.42
CA VAL A 257 -10.33 -21.49 -9.59
C VAL A 257 -10.83 -22.92 -9.71
N ALA A 258 -10.92 -23.63 -8.59
CA ALA A 258 -11.49 -24.97 -8.54
C ALA A 258 -13.01 -24.94 -8.35
N THR A 259 -13.69 -25.96 -8.86
CA THR A 259 -15.13 -26.13 -8.60
C THR A 259 -15.35 -26.33 -7.10
N GLY A 260 -16.26 -25.54 -6.53
CA GLY A 260 -16.56 -25.56 -5.09
C GLY A 260 -15.82 -24.51 -4.27
N ASP A 261 -14.82 -23.82 -4.83
CA ASP A 261 -14.19 -22.67 -4.18
C ASP A 261 -15.26 -21.62 -3.85
N GLN A 262 -15.23 -21.12 -2.62
CA GLN A 262 -16.20 -20.11 -2.18
C GLN A 262 -15.71 -18.72 -2.45
N PHE A 263 -16.61 -17.87 -2.92
CA PHE A 263 -16.38 -16.45 -3.18
C PHE A 263 -17.41 -15.59 -2.47
N HIS A 264 -16.95 -14.51 -1.89
CA HIS A 264 -17.76 -13.45 -1.30
C HIS A 264 -17.86 -12.29 -2.28
N LEU A 265 -19.07 -11.92 -2.66
CA LEU A 265 -19.35 -10.91 -3.67
C LEU A 265 -20.08 -9.71 -3.04
N LEU A 266 -19.46 -8.55 -3.14
CA LEU A 266 -20.00 -7.27 -2.71
C LEU A 266 -20.54 -6.49 -3.91
N PRO A 267 -21.67 -5.77 -3.76
CA PRO A 267 -22.24 -4.96 -4.83
C PRO A 267 -21.30 -3.83 -5.26
N GLY A 268 -21.46 -3.40 -6.49
CA GLY A 268 -20.78 -2.23 -7.07
C GLY A 268 -21.71 -1.03 -7.23
N CYS A 269 -21.13 0.14 -7.41
CA CYS A 269 -21.84 1.38 -7.67
C CYS A 269 -21.21 2.08 -8.88
N ASP A 270 -22.03 2.53 -9.82
CA ASP A 270 -21.63 3.28 -11.01
C ASP A 270 -21.50 4.79 -10.75
N HIS A 271 -21.70 5.20 -9.50
CA HIS A 271 -21.64 6.59 -9.05
C HIS A 271 -22.68 7.54 -9.69
N THR A 272 -23.75 7.00 -10.31
CA THR A 272 -24.86 7.81 -10.83
C THR A 272 -25.91 8.08 -9.76
N LEU A 273 -26.61 9.22 -9.87
CA LEU A 273 -27.74 9.54 -8.96
C LEU A 273 -28.87 8.52 -9.11
N ALA A 274 -29.14 8.04 -10.33
CA ALA A 274 -30.19 7.06 -10.59
C ALA A 274 -29.94 5.75 -9.82
N THR A 275 -28.75 5.21 -9.89
CA THR A 275 -28.38 4.00 -9.14
C THR A 275 -28.41 4.23 -7.62
N CYS A 276 -27.88 5.39 -7.17
CA CYS A 276 -27.89 5.75 -5.76
C CYS A 276 -29.32 5.84 -5.19
N THR A 277 -30.27 6.40 -5.96
CA THR A 277 -31.66 6.56 -5.55
C THR A 277 -32.46 5.26 -5.68
N ASN A 278 -32.43 4.65 -6.88
CA ASN A 278 -33.35 3.57 -7.22
C ASN A 278 -32.89 2.20 -6.71
N VAL A 279 -31.59 1.97 -6.61
CA VAL A 279 -31.03 0.67 -6.21
C VAL A 279 -30.65 0.66 -4.74
N PHE A 280 -30.00 1.72 -4.27
CA PHE A 280 -29.46 1.78 -2.90
C PHE A 280 -30.31 2.62 -1.94
N ASN A 281 -31.31 3.37 -2.43
CA ASN A 281 -32.13 4.29 -1.64
C ASN A 281 -31.28 5.22 -0.74
N ASN A 282 -30.18 5.73 -1.28
CA ASN A 282 -29.17 6.49 -0.54
C ASN A 282 -28.91 7.89 -1.14
N ALA A 283 -29.91 8.48 -1.78
CA ALA A 283 -29.80 9.79 -2.42
C ALA A 283 -29.36 10.91 -1.48
N ALA A 284 -29.69 10.82 -0.19
CA ALA A 284 -29.31 11.82 0.83
C ALA A 284 -27.78 11.93 1.00
N ASN A 285 -27.04 10.85 0.76
CA ASN A 285 -25.59 10.78 0.87
C ASN A 285 -24.90 10.84 -0.51
N PHE A 286 -25.62 11.27 -1.56
CA PHE A 286 -25.05 11.41 -2.89
C PHE A 286 -24.06 12.59 -2.93
N GLY A 287 -22.82 12.31 -3.29
CA GLY A 287 -21.72 13.30 -3.29
C GLY A 287 -21.40 13.87 -4.67
N GLY A 288 -22.35 13.91 -5.58
CA GLY A 288 -22.21 14.53 -6.92
C GLY A 288 -23.15 15.71 -7.12
N PHE A 289 -23.01 16.38 -8.24
CA PHE A 289 -23.83 17.54 -8.65
C PHE A 289 -24.50 17.23 -10.01
N PRO A 290 -25.58 16.42 -10.03
CA PRO A 290 -26.14 15.88 -11.27
C PRO A 290 -26.74 16.93 -12.22
N PHE A 291 -26.94 18.16 -11.74
CA PHE A 291 -27.53 19.26 -12.50
C PHE A 291 -26.49 20.26 -13.07
N ILE A 292 -25.21 19.93 -12.98
CA ILE A 292 -24.17 20.74 -13.64
C ILE A 292 -24.29 20.52 -15.15
N PRO A 293 -24.35 21.62 -15.94
CA PRO A 293 -24.31 21.53 -17.41
C PRO A 293 -23.03 20.83 -17.87
N THR A 294 -23.11 20.05 -18.94
CA THR A 294 -21.91 19.50 -19.58
C THR A 294 -21.06 20.66 -20.14
N PRO A 295 -19.73 20.51 -20.21
CA PRO A 295 -18.84 21.57 -20.71
C PRO A 295 -19.23 22.12 -22.06
N GLU A 296 -19.85 21.30 -22.91
CA GLU A 296 -20.30 21.67 -24.24
C GLU A 296 -21.57 22.56 -24.23
N THR A 297 -22.31 22.58 -23.13
CA THR A 297 -23.54 23.40 -22.95
C THR A 297 -23.30 24.61 -22.07
N ALA A 298 -22.12 24.76 -21.48
CA ALA A 298 -21.74 25.94 -20.73
C ALA A 298 -21.26 27.05 -21.69
N VAL A 299 -22.19 27.85 -22.23
CA VAL A 299 -21.94 29.02 -23.07
C VAL A 299 -22.11 30.27 -22.21
#